data_983e700a045863ddb3115114949d0bbd
#
_entry.id   983e700a045863ddb3115114949d0bbd
#
_cell.length_a   1.000
_cell.length_b   1.000
_cell.length_c   1.000
_cell.angle_alpha   90.00
_cell.angle_beta   90.00
_cell.angle_gamma   90.00
#
_symmetry.space_group_name_H-M   'P 1'
#
loop_
_entity.id
_entity.type
_entity.pdbx_description
1 polymer ?
#
loop_
_entity_poly.entity_id
_entity_poly.type
_entity_poly.pdbx_seq_one_letter_code
_entity_poly.pdbx_strand_id
1 'polypeptide(L)'
;VLRLLPAVDVANGLAVTHRTSAGGDAGAGISALDACLRWVEAGADWIHLVDLDAAFGRGSNAALLAQVIADLARLHPGVSVQWSGGVSSADDVERALAAGAKRVNLGAGALKDLAATTALVRRFGRHLNVCLDVSAASAAPSPAAPADPAPSGAAQLAGAQRGAAQPATQPSADLATYVVHPRGQGGPVGPLEPILAALNEAGTGAYVVTDRVRDGALSGPNLPLLGTLSGATSAQVIASGGVSCAGDIAALQDLAASHPNLCGVILGKALYTGQIDLKALLRP
;
A
#
# COMPACT_ATOMS: atom_id res chain seq x y z
N VAL A 1 9.94 13.91 7.12
CA VAL A 1 10.40 12.51 7.35
C VAL A 1 9.41 11.57 6.70
N LEU A 2 9.89 10.65 5.85
CA LEU A 2 9.07 9.63 5.19
C LEU A 2 8.63 8.58 6.24
N ARG A 3 7.31 8.39 6.38
CA ARG A 3 6.75 7.41 7.33
C ARG A 3 6.77 6.01 6.74
N LEU A 4 7.16 5.02 7.52
CA LEU A 4 7.11 3.61 7.13
C LEU A 4 5.83 2.98 7.67
N LEU A 5 4.99 2.42 6.78
CA LEU A 5 3.71 1.78 7.12
C LEU A 5 3.81 0.28 6.83
N PRO A 6 4.16 -0.55 7.83
CA PRO A 6 4.09 -2.01 7.67
C PRO A 6 2.67 -2.45 7.32
N ALA A 7 2.55 -3.28 6.29
CA ALA A 7 1.28 -3.87 5.91
C ALA A 7 1.01 -5.15 6.69
N VAL A 8 -0.22 -5.30 7.18
CA VAL A 8 -0.75 -6.53 7.73
C VAL A 8 -1.99 -6.89 6.91
N ASP A 9 -1.81 -7.86 6.04
CA ASP A 9 -2.85 -8.39 5.18
C ASP A 9 -3.61 -9.50 5.91
N VAL A 10 -4.93 -9.44 5.95
CA VAL A 10 -5.79 -10.40 6.63
C VAL A 10 -6.66 -11.14 5.61
N ALA A 11 -6.58 -12.46 5.62
CA ALA A 11 -7.44 -13.33 4.85
C ALA A 11 -7.88 -14.53 5.71
N ASN A 12 -9.14 -14.95 5.57
CA ASN A 12 -9.73 -16.06 6.34
C ASN A 12 -9.50 -15.92 7.86
N GLY A 13 -9.54 -14.70 8.39
CA GLY A 13 -9.38 -14.43 9.81
C GLY A 13 -7.94 -14.43 10.33
N LEU A 14 -6.94 -14.62 9.49
CA LEU A 14 -5.52 -14.70 9.86
C LEU A 14 -4.69 -13.70 9.07
N ALA A 15 -3.56 -13.28 9.64
CA ALA A 15 -2.59 -12.51 8.91
C ALA A 15 -1.86 -13.39 7.88
N VAL A 16 -1.79 -12.90 6.64
CA VAL A 16 -1.07 -13.55 5.56
C VAL A 16 0.42 -13.21 5.69
N THR A 17 1.22 -14.21 6.00
CA THR A 17 2.68 -14.07 6.00
C THR A 17 3.21 -14.61 4.68
N HIS A 18 3.81 -13.75 3.86
CA HIS A 18 4.54 -14.19 2.67
C HIS A 18 5.85 -14.88 3.09
N ARG A 19 5.75 -16.09 3.65
CA ARG A 19 6.95 -16.90 3.91
C ARG A 19 7.45 -17.48 2.61
N THR A 20 8.70 -17.18 2.31
CA THR A 20 9.43 -17.79 1.21
C THR A 20 9.59 -19.29 1.42
N SER A 21 9.64 -19.99 0.32
CA SER A 21 9.91 -21.37 -0.01
C SER A 21 11.24 -21.95 0.54
N ALA A 22 11.54 -21.75 1.81
CA ALA A 22 12.58 -22.51 2.49
C ALA A 22 11.92 -23.26 3.66
N GLY A 23 11.25 -24.37 3.32
CA GLY A 23 10.96 -25.50 4.19
C GLY A 23 10.48 -25.16 5.61
N GLY A 24 9.34 -24.54 5.77
CA GLY A 24 8.72 -24.36 7.06
C GLY A 24 7.23 -24.19 6.91
N ASP A 25 6.50 -25.06 7.59
CA ASP A 25 5.04 -25.22 7.61
C ASP A 25 4.23 -24.01 7.17
N ALA A 26 3.44 -24.21 6.12
CA ALA A 26 2.29 -23.37 5.77
C ALA A 26 1.14 -23.55 6.80
N GLY A 27 1.46 -23.79 8.06
CA GLY A 27 0.56 -24.45 9.05
C GLY A 27 0.16 -23.60 10.21
N ALA A 28 0.43 -22.44 10.48
CA ALA A 28 -0.27 -21.62 11.48
C ALA A 28 -0.15 -20.14 11.07
N GLY A 29 -1.17 -19.62 10.42
CA GLY A 29 -1.33 -18.17 10.30
C GLY A 29 -1.25 -17.55 11.69
N ILE A 30 -0.46 -16.48 11.84
CA ILE A 30 -0.47 -15.72 13.09
C ILE A 30 -1.74 -14.87 13.16
N SER A 31 -2.19 -14.55 14.35
CA SER A 31 -3.33 -13.63 14.49
C SER A 31 -2.99 -12.27 13.89
N ALA A 32 -4.00 -11.56 13.40
CA ALA A 32 -3.81 -10.21 12.86
C ALA A 32 -3.25 -9.25 13.91
N LEU A 33 -3.63 -9.43 15.19
CA LEU A 33 -3.11 -8.63 16.29
C LEU A 33 -1.61 -8.91 16.52
N ASP A 34 -1.19 -10.17 16.59
CA ASP A 34 0.22 -10.51 16.78
C ASP A 34 1.10 -10.00 15.62
N ALA A 35 0.57 -10.05 14.39
CA ALA A 35 1.25 -9.47 13.23
C ALA A 35 1.44 -7.95 13.38
N CYS A 36 0.42 -7.23 13.87
CA CYS A 36 0.51 -5.80 14.15
C CYS A 36 1.50 -5.52 15.28
N LEU A 37 1.40 -6.24 16.40
CA LEU A 37 2.26 -6.06 17.57
C LEU A 37 3.74 -6.27 17.22
N ARG A 38 4.06 -7.25 16.38
CA ARG A 38 5.43 -7.47 15.88
C ARG A 38 6.02 -6.19 15.24
N TRP A 39 5.24 -5.47 14.45
CA TRP A 39 5.73 -4.24 13.81
C TRP A 39 5.76 -3.05 14.77
N VAL A 40 4.81 -2.98 15.69
CA VAL A 40 4.79 -1.97 16.76
C VAL A 40 6.02 -2.13 17.68
N GLU A 41 6.37 -3.35 18.05
CA GLU A 41 7.58 -3.67 18.83
C GLU A 41 8.88 -3.36 18.06
N ALA A 42 8.83 -3.41 16.73
CA ALA A 42 9.94 -2.95 15.90
C ALA A 42 10.04 -1.41 15.81
N GLY A 43 9.06 -0.67 16.33
CA GLY A 43 9.05 0.79 16.41
C GLY A 43 8.08 1.48 15.45
N ALA A 44 7.20 0.74 14.76
CA ALA A 44 6.21 1.35 13.87
C ALA A 44 5.18 2.16 14.66
N ASP A 45 4.93 3.40 14.22
CA ASP A 45 3.89 4.30 14.72
C ASP A 45 2.61 4.25 13.86
N TRP A 46 2.66 3.56 12.73
CA TRP A 46 1.54 3.31 11.82
C TRP A 46 1.51 1.87 11.35
N ILE A 47 0.30 1.33 11.21
CA ILE A 47 0.03 0.02 10.60
C ILE A 47 -0.92 0.22 9.42
N HIS A 48 -0.60 -0.38 8.28
CA HIS A 48 -1.50 -0.52 7.14
C HIS A 48 -2.21 -1.87 7.25
N LEU A 49 -3.46 -1.87 7.72
CA LEU A 49 -4.24 -3.08 7.99
C LEU A 49 -5.23 -3.32 6.85
N VAL A 50 -5.18 -4.50 6.23
CA VAL A 50 -5.89 -4.80 4.98
C VAL A 50 -6.83 -6.00 5.15
N ASP A 51 -8.10 -5.83 4.82
CA ASP A 51 -9.04 -6.93 4.60
C ASP A 51 -8.94 -7.42 3.16
N LEU A 52 -8.17 -8.49 2.92
CA LEU A 52 -8.01 -9.07 1.59
C LEU A 52 -9.29 -9.76 1.09
N ASP A 53 -10.06 -10.38 1.98
CA ASP A 53 -11.28 -11.05 1.57
C ASP A 53 -12.30 -10.04 1.05
N ALA A 54 -12.46 -8.93 1.74
CA ALA A 54 -13.31 -7.84 1.28
C ALA A 54 -12.76 -7.16 0.02
N ALA A 55 -11.43 -6.97 -0.08
CA ALA A 55 -10.79 -6.37 -1.26
C ALA A 55 -11.01 -7.20 -2.54
N PHE A 56 -11.12 -8.52 -2.41
CA PHE A 56 -11.33 -9.44 -3.54
C PHE A 56 -12.77 -9.99 -3.63
N GLY A 57 -13.70 -9.50 -2.79
CA GLY A 57 -15.10 -9.91 -2.82
C GLY A 57 -15.32 -11.36 -2.39
N ARG A 58 -14.48 -11.91 -1.50
CA ARG A 58 -14.52 -13.31 -1.02
C ARG A 58 -15.10 -13.45 0.38
N GLY A 59 -15.45 -12.35 1.03
CA GLY A 59 -15.94 -12.30 2.39
C GLY A 59 -15.58 -10.98 3.06
N SER A 60 -15.56 -10.96 4.40
CA SER A 60 -15.15 -9.78 5.15
C SER A 60 -14.55 -10.16 6.51
N ASN A 61 -13.46 -9.51 6.86
CA ASN A 61 -12.83 -9.55 8.18
C ASN A 61 -13.09 -8.28 8.98
N ALA A 62 -14.08 -7.46 8.59
CA ALA A 62 -14.31 -6.14 9.17
C ALA A 62 -14.45 -6.15 10.71
N ALA A 63 -15.15 -7.13 11.26
CA ALA A 63 -15.29 -7.28 12.72
C ALA A 63 -13.94 -7.57 13.39
N LEU A 64 -13.11 -8.42 12.77
CA LEU A 64 -11.76 -8.73 13.27
C LEU A 64 -10.85 -7.48 13.19
N LEU A 65 -10.88 -6.76 12.07
CA LEU A 65 -10.09 -5.53 11.93
C LEU A 65 -10.48 -4.49 12.98
N ALA A 66 -11.78 -4.32 13.24
CA ALA A 66 -12.26 -3.42 14.30
C ALA A 66 -11.75 -3.84 15.68
N GLN A 67 -11.75 -5.14 15.98
CA GLN A 67 -11.22 -5.65 17.24
C GLN A 67 -9.70 -5.41 17.35
N VAL A 68 -8.94 -5.68 16.29
CA VAL A 68 -7.48 -5.44 16.26
C VAL A 68 -7.16 -3.96 16.50
N ILE A 69 -7.91 -3.05 15.88
CA ILE A 69 -7.73 -1.60 16.08
C ILE A 69 -8.01 -1.20 17.53
N ALA A 70 -9.10 -1.70 18.12
CA ALA A 70 -9.43 -1.43 19.51
C ALA A 70 -8.36 -1.96 20.49
N ASP A 71 -7.83 -3.16 20.24
CA ASP A 71 -6.76 -3.75 21.05
C ASP A 71 -5.45 -2.97 20.91
N LEU A 72 -5.07 -2.56 19.69
CA LEU A 72 -3.90 -1.71 19.45
C LEU A 72 -4.04 -0.36 20.18
N ALA A 73 -5.21 0.29 20.10
CA ALA A 73 -5.45 1.56 20.78
C ALA A 73 -5.31 1.43 22.29
N ARG A 74 -5.71 0.29 22.88
CA ARG A 74 -5.59 0.00 24.30
C ARG A 74 -4.16 -0.32 24.73
N LEU A 75 -3.43 -1.12 23.94
CA LEU A 75 -2.08 -1.59 24.25
C LEU A 75 -1.00 -0.57 23.89
N HIS A 76 -1.20 0.13 22.78
CA HIS A 76 -0.23 1.08 22.19
C HIS A 76 -0.96 2.33 21.68
N PRO A 77 -1.43 3.24 22.57
CA PRO A 77 -2.28 4.38 22.19
C PRO A 77 -1.62 5.39 21.26
N GLY A 78 -0.28 5.31 21.08
CA GLY A 78 0.46 6.14 20.11
C GLY A 78 0.43 5.60 18.68
N VAL A 79 -0.02 4.35 18.47
CA VAL A 79 -0.05 3.72 17.15
C VAL A 79 -1.32 4.12 16.39
N SER A 80 -1.15 4.47 15.13
CA SER A 80 -2.24 4.81 14.23
C SER A 80 -2.47 3.68 13.23
N VAL A 81 -3.72 3.42 12.86
CA VAL A 81 -4.07 2.41 11.87
C VAL A 81 -4.71 3.05 10.64
N GLN A 82 -4.26 2.62 9.48
CA GLN A 82 -4.84 2.89 8.18
C GLN A 82 -5.59 1.63 7.73
N TRP A 83 -6.93 1.71 7.66
CA TRP A 83 -7.77 0.60 7.21
C TRP A 83 -7.84 0.54 5.70
N SER A 84 -7.68 -0.63 5.12
CA SER A 84 -7.79 -0.90 3.68
C SER A 84 -8.57 -2.18 3.40
N GLY A 85 -9.13 -2.28 2.20
CA GLY A 85 -9.91 -3.44 1.73
C GLY A 85 -11.40 -3.33 2.02
N GLY A 86 -12.22 -3.57 1.00
CA GLY A 86 -13.67 -3.59 1.09
C GLY A 86 -14.35 -2.24 1.32
N VAL A 87 -13.63 -1.12 1.21
CA VAL A 87 -14.19 0.22 1.39
C VAL A 87 -14.61 0.79 0.05
N SER A 88 -15.91 1.04 -0.12
CA SER A 88 -16.50 1.56 -1.37
C SER A 88 -17.65 2.55 -1.16
N SER A 89 -18.15 2.70 0.06
CA SER A 89 -19.29 3.52 0.41
C SER A 89 -19.03 4.40 1.62
N ALA A 90 -19.93 5.38 1.87
CA ALA A 90 -19.88 6.20 3.07
C ALA A 90 -19.99 5.37 4.36
N ASP A 91 -20.86 4.37 4.37
CA ASP A 91 -21.08 3.49 5.53
C ASP A 91 -19.82 2.67 5.85
N ASP A 92 -19.07 2.24 4.83
CA ASP A 92 -17.80 1.53 5.05
C ASP A 92 -16.76 2.46 5.69
N VAL A 93 -16.67 3.71 5.21
CA VAL A 93 -15.77 4.70 5.79
C VAL A 93 -16.15 5.01 7.24
N GLU A 94 -17.42 5.26 7.51
CA GLU A 94 -17.92 5.53 8.86
C GLU A 94 -17.66 4.37 9.82
N ARG A 95 -17.91 3.15 9.37
CA ARG A 95 -17.65 1.93 10.15
C ARG A 95 -16.17 1.82 10.52
N ALA A 96 -15.26 2.03 9.56
CA ALA A 96 -13.84 1.96 9.81
C ALA A 96 -13.35 3.08 10.76
N LEU A 97 -13.85 4.31 10.59
CA LEU A 97 -13.54 5.43 11.48
C LEU A 97 -14.11 5.22 12.90
N ALA A 98 -15.34 4.71 13.01
CA ALA A 98 -15.95 4.37 14.30
C ALA A 98 -15.19 3.25 15.04
N ALA A 99 -14.56 2.33 14.33
CA ALA A 99 -13.66 1.34 14.89
C ALA A 99 -12.32 1.92 15.41
N GLY A 100 -12.03 3.20 15.12
CA GLY A 100 -10.82 3.88 15.55
C GLY A 100 -9.72 3.99 14.48
N ALA A 101 -9.99 3.60 13.24
CA ALA A 101 -9.03 3.83 12.16
C ALA A 101 -8.75 5.33 12.01
N LYS A 102 -7.48 5.69 11.91
CA LYS A 102 -7.05 7.09 11.73
C LYS A 102 -7.27 7.57 10.31
N ARG A 103 -7.11 6.65 9.35
CA ARG A 103 -7.34 6.84 7.92
C ARG A 103 -8.01 5.61 7.31
N VAL A 104 -8.77 5.82 6.27
CA VAL A 104 -9.46 4.77 5.53
C VAL A 104 -9.07 4.87 4.06
N ASN A 105 -8.71 3.75 3.46
CA ASN A 105 -8.35 3.67 2.05
C ASN A 105 -9.55 3.29 1.20
N LEU A 106 -9.99 4.20 0.36
CA LEU A 106 -10.98 3.93 -0.68
C LEU A 106 -10.29 3.23 -1.85
N GLY A 107 -10.72 2.02 -2.14
CA GLY A 107 -10.13 1.23 -3.21
C GLY A 107 -10.34 1.84 -4.59
N ALA A 108 -9.39 1.64 -5.51
CA ALA A 108 -9.45 2.19 -6.88
C ALA A 108 -10.71 1.77 -7.67
N GLY A 109 -11.37 0.69 -7.27
CA GLY A 109 -12.65 0.27 -7.86
C GLY A 109 -13.80 1.29 -7.69
N ALA A 110 -13.75 2.10 -6.62
CA ALA A 110 -14.73 3.17 -6.39
C ALA A 110 -14.64 4.29 -7.45
N LEU A 111 -13.48 4.46 -8.07
CA LEU A 111 -13.24 5.47 -9.11
C LEU A 111 -14.03 5.22 -10.41
N LYS A 112 -14.68 4.06 -10.55
CA LYS A 112 -15.65 3.82 -11.64
C LYS A 112 -16.82 4.78 -11.58
N ASP A 113 -17.19 5.22 -10.37
CA ASP A 113 -18.10 6.32 -10.12
C ASP A 113 -17.33 7.49 -9.50
N LEU A 114 -16.74 8.31 -10.37
CA LEU A 114 -15.92 9.44 -9.94
C LEU A 114 -16.75 10.51 -9.21
N ALA A 115 -18.02 10.67 -9.56
CA ALA A 115 -18.91 11.62 -8.89
C ALA A 115 -19.19 11.20 -7.44
N ALA A 116 -19.55 9.94 -7.21
CA ALA A 116 -19.70 9.40 -5.87
C ALA A 116 -18.40 9.46 -5.08
N THR A 117 -17.26 9.11 -5.70
CA THR A 117 -15.94 9.17 -5.07
C THR A 117 -15.59 10.59 -4.63
N THR A 118 -15.78 11.59 -5.48
CA THR A 118 -15.50 12.99 -5.11
C THR A 118 -16.42 13.50 -4.01
N ALA A 119 -17.66 13.02 -3.94
CA ALA A 119 -18.57 13.32 -2.83
C ALA A 119 -18.07 12.73 -1.50
N LEU A 120 -17.55 11.50 -1.51
CA LEU A 120 -16.90 10.89 -0.33
C LEU A 120 -15.67 11.67 0.09
N VAL A 121 -14.83 12.08 -0.86
CA VAL A 121 -13.64 12.89 -0.59
C VAL A 121 -14.02 14.19 0.11
N ARG A 122 -15.00 14.92 -0.40
CA ARG A 122 -15.49 16.17 0.22
C ARG A 122 -16.04 15.94 1.63
N ARG A 123 -16.73 14.81 1.85
CA ARG A 123 -17.35 14.49 3.14
C ARG A 123 -16.32 14.12 4.21
N PHE A 124 -15.35 13.27 3.88
CA PHE A 124 -14.44 12.68 4.87
C PHE A 124 -13.06 13.35 4.92
N GLY A 125 -12.70 14.13 3.90
CA GLY A 125 -11.49 14.94 3.86
C GLY A 125 -10.21 14.14 4.19
N ARG A 126 -9.44 14.63 5.17
CA ARG A 126 -8.16 14.05 5.59
C ARG A 126 -8.23 12.61 6.14
N HIS A 127 -9.41 12.11 6.44
CA HIS A 127 -9.61 10.75 6.95
C HIS A 127 -9.75 9.72 5.84
N LEU A 128 -9.93 10.16 4.59
CA LEU A 128 -10.07 9.30 3.43
C LEU A 128 -8.85 9.44 2.52
N ASN A 129 -8.16 8.34 2.28
CA ASN A 129 -7.16 8.23 1.22
C ASN A 129 -7.81 7.61 -0.01
N VAL A 130 -7.40 8.03 -1.20
CA VAL A 130 -7.81 7.41 -2.46
C VAL A 130 -6.67 6.55 -2.99
N CYS A 131 -6.96 5.27 -3.25
CA CYS A 131 -5.98 4.36 -3.87
C CYS A 131 -5.95 4.58 -5.39
N LEU A 132 -4.74 4.74 -5.91
CA LEU A 132 -4.43 4.83 -7.33
C LEU A 132 -3.56 3.62 -7.69
N ASP A 133 -4.22 2.51 -8.03
CA ASP A 133 -3.52 1.33 -8.53
C ASP A 133 -3.30 1.51 -10.04
N VAL A 134 -2.09 1.79 -10.47
CA VAL A 134 -1.79 2.23 -11.85
C VAL A 134 -0.84 1.30 -12.58
N SER A 135 -0.94 1.32 -13.90
CA SER A 135 0.09 0.77 -14.79
C SER A 135 0.22 1.65 -16.04
N ALA A 136 1.36 1.61 -16.71
CA ALA A 136 1.48 2.24 -18.01
C ALA A 136 0.48 1.62 -19.00
N ALA A 137 -0.15 2.43 -19.85
CA ALA A 137 -1.16 1.99 -20.81
C ALA A 137 -0.64 0.95 -21.82
N SER A 138 0.69 0.98 -22.10
CA SER A 138 1.38 0.03 -22.95
C SER A 138 1.86 -1.24 -22.23
N ALA A 139 1.73 -1.30 -20.91
CA ALA A 139 2.11 -2.49 -20.18
C ALA A 139 1.10 -3.62 -20.46
N ALA A 140 1.62 -4.77 -20.89
CA ALA A 140 0.80 -5.98 -21.00
C ALA A 140 0.12 -6.24 -19.64
N PRO A 141 -1.13 -6.74 -19.61
CA PRO A 141 -1.79 -7.05 -18.36
C PRO A 141 -0.90 -7.99 -17.56
N SER A 142 -0.42 -7.54 -16.41
CA SER A 142 0.25 -8.43 -15.46
C SER A 142 -0.74 -9.53 -15.13
N PRO A 143 -0.37 -10.82 -15.25
CA PRO A 143 -1.25 -11.86 -14.77
C PRO A 143 -1.59 -11.54 -13.32
N ALA A 144 -2.89 -11.52 -13.01
CA ALA A 144 -3.33 -11.39 -11.62
C ALA A 144 -2.47 -12.34 -10.79
N ALA A 145 -1.88 -11.84 -9.70
CA ALA A 145 -1.06 -12.67 -8.83
C ALA A 145 -1.84 -13.96 -8.58
N PRO A 146 -1.29 -15.14 -8.93
CA PRO A 146 -2.02 -16.38 -8.83
C PRO A 146 -2.42 -16.58 -7.37
N ALA A 147 -3.68 -16.93 -7.17
CA ALA A 147 -4.08 -17.60 -5.96
C ALA A 147 -3.25 -18.89 -5.91
N ASP A 148 -2.38 -19.00 -4.90
CA ASP A 148 -1.47 -20.11 -4.61
C ASP A 148 -0.44 -20.49 -5.69
N PRO A 149 0.87 -20.31 -5.44
CA PRO A 149 1.89 -20.96 -6.23
C PRO A 149 2.01 -22.42 -5.80
N ALA A 150 1.72 -23.33 -6.73
CA ALA A 150 2.20 -24.70 -6.65
C ALA A 150 3.75 -24.70 -6.59
N PRO A 151 4.38 -25.66 -5.87
CA PRO A 151 5.83 -25.65 -5.69
C PRO A 151 6.55 -26.05 -6.98
N SER A 152 7.35 -25.16 -7.54
CA SER A 152 8.32 -25.51 -8.57
C SER A 152 9.70 -25.00 -8.20
N GLY A 153 10.59 -25.94 -8.15
CA GLY A 153 12.03 -26.08 -8.17
C GLY A 153 12.95 -24.87 -8.10
N ALA A 154 13.92 -25.06 -7.22
CA ALA A 154 15.24 -24.46 -7.11
C ALA A 154 15.68 -23.45 -8.22
N ALA A 155 15.83 -22.19 -7.83
CA ALA A 155 16.71 -21.25 -8.52
C ALA A 155 17.75 -20.74 -7.51
N GLN A 156 19.00 -20.90 -7.89
CA GLN A 156 20.22 -20.63 -7.16
C GLN A 156 20.34 -19.18 -6.69
N LEU A 157 20.80 -19.06 -5.44
CA LEU A 157 21.29 -17.81 -4.85
C LEU A 157 22.53 -17.33 -5.63
N ALA A 158 22.35 -16.34 -6.50
CA ALA A 158 23.43 -15.49 -6.96
C ALA A 158 23.34 -14.18 -6.18
N GLY A 159 24.18 -14.04 -5.15
CA GLY A 159 24.39 -12.78 -4.44
C GLY A 159 25.03 -11.77 -5.38
N ALA A 160 24.25 -10.88 -5.95
CA ALA A 160 24.72 -9.67 -6.60
C ALA A 160 24.56 -8.50 -5.62
N GLN A 161 25.63 -8.14 -4.95
CA GLN A 161 25.79 -6.81 -4.39
C GLN A 161 25.71 -5.81 -5.55
N ARG A 162 24.53 -5.20 -5.75
CA ARG A 162 24.42 -4.04 -6.64
C ARG A 162 25.02 -2.87 -5.88
N GLY A 163 26.20 -2.43 -6.32
CA GLY A 163 26.85 -1.21 -5.87
C GLY A 163 25.89 -0.02 -5.99
N ALA A 164 26.03 0.93 -5.06
CA ALA A 164 25.29 2.19 -5.06
C ALA A 164 25.42 2.86 -6.43
N ALA A 165 24.38 2.78 -7.24
CA ALA A 165 24.28 3.55 -8.47
C ALA A 165 24.04 5.01 -8.08
N GLN A 166 24.88 5.90 -8.58
CA GLN A 166 24.67 7.34 -8.51
C GLN A 166 23.27 7.69 -9.02
N PRO A 167 22.57 8.69 -8.46
CA PRO A 167 21.28 9.12 -8.94
C PRO A 167 21.47 9.78 -10.32
N ALA A 168 21.37 8.98 -11.37
CA ALA A 168 21.04 9.53 -12.67
C ALA A 168 19.64 10.15 -12.52
N THR A 169 19.48 11.41 -12.90
CA THR A 169 18.18 12.08 -13.01
C THR A 169 17.28 11.18 -13.86
N GLN A 170 16.43 10.41 -13.20
CA GLN A 170 15.48 9.57 -13.93
C GLN A 170 14.50 10.50 -14.66
N PRO A 171 14.18 10.24 -15.94
CA PRO A 171 13.23 11.07 -16.66
C PRO A 171 11.90 11.08 -15.90
N SER A 172 11.21 12.24 -15.88
CA SER A 172 9.88 12.37 -15.31
C SER A 172 8.91 11.41 -16.02
N ALA A 173 7.99 10.80 -15.27
CA ALA A 173 6.94 10.00 -15.87
C ALA A 173 5.90 10.91 -16.52
N ASP A 174 5.35 10.50 -17.66
CA ASP A 174 4.20 11.17 -18.25
C ASP A 174 2.92 10.52 -17.69
N LEU A 175 2.18 11.24 -16.82
CA LEU A 175 0.98 10.73 -16.19
C LEU A 175 -0.13 10.39 -17.20
N ALA A 176 -0.15 11.02 -18.37
CA ALA A 176 -1.11 10.71 -19.44
C ALA A 176 -0.95 9.29 -19.99
N THR A 177 0.24 8.68 -19.79
CA THR A 177 0.50 7.29 -20.20
C THR A 177 0.04 6.24 -19.19
N TYR A 178 -0.44 6.65 -18.02
CA TYR A 178 -0.88 5.73 -16.97
C TYR A 178 -2.39 5.57 -16.95
N VAL A 179 -2.82 4.37 -16.59
CA VAL A 179 -4.22 3.99 -16.46
C VAL A 179 -4.46 3.47 -15.03
N VAL A 180 -5.57 3.87 -14.43
CA VAL A 180 -6.02 3.41 -13.12
C VAL A 180 -6.80 2.10 -13.29
N HIS A 181 -6.55 1.14 -12.41
CA HIS A 181 -7.19 -0.15 -12.39
C HIS A 181 -7.86 -0.43 -11.04
N PRO A 182 -8.96 -1.18 -10.99
CA PRO A 182 -9.47 -1.70 -9.73
C PRO A 182 -8.53 -2.79 -9.22
N ARG A 183 -8.46 -2.98 -7.91
CA ARG A 183 -7.83 -4.16 -7.34
C ARG A 183 -8.74 -5.37 -7.57
N GLY A 184 -8.17 -6.53 -7.89
CA GLY A 184 -8.92 -7.73 -8.26
C GLY A 184 -9.31 -7.77 -9.75
N GLN A 185 -10.47 -8.40 -10.04
CA GLN A 185 -10.95 -8.56 -11.42
C GLN A 185 -11.66 -7.29 -11.92
N GLY A 186 -11.48 -7.00 -13.20
CA GLY A 186 -12.15 -5.90 -13.90
C GLY A 186 -11.23 -5.16 -14.86
N GLY A 187 -11.81 -4.53 -15.86
CA GLY A 187 -11.09 -3.67 -16.80
C GLY A 187 -10.62 -2.37 -16.14
N PRO A 188 -9.79 -1.59 -16.84
CA PRO A 188 -9.30 -0.31 -16.34
C PRO A 188 -10.46 0.63 -16.00
N VAL A 189 -10.24 1.49 -15.01
CA VAL A 189 -11.17 2.54 -14.61
C VAL A 189 -11.13 3.70 -15.63
N GLY A 190 -9.92 4.12 -15.97
CA GLY A 190 -9.68 5.20 -16.90
C GLY A 190 -8.27 5.78 -16.82
N PRO A 191 -7.97 6.80 -17.66
CA PRO A 191 -6.68 7.50 -17.61
C PRO A 191 -6.44 8.16 -16.26
N LEU A 192 -5.19 8.12 -15.77
CA LEU A 192 -4.81 8.66 -14.46
C LEU A 192 -5.00 10.17 -14.37
N GLU A 193 -4.58 10.90 -15.39
CA GLU A 193 -4.51 12.37 -15.35
C GLU A 193 -5.88 13.03 -15.09
N PRO A 194 -6.97 12.77 -15.86
CA PRO A 194 -8.27 13.35 -15.59
C PRO A 194 -8.88 12.89 -14.26
N ILE A 195 -8.60 11.66 -13.82
CA ILE A 195 -9.04 11.17 -12.51
C ILE A 195 -8.33 11.95 -11.40
N LEU A 196 -7.02 12.13 -11.49
CA LEU A 196 -6.24 12.90 -10.54
C LEU A 196 -6.71 14.35 -10.46
N ALA A 197 -6.97 14.99 -11.62
CA ALA A 197 -7.47 16.37 -11.68
C ALA A 197 -8.81 16.51 -10.94
N ALA A 198 -9.78 15.65 -11.20
CA ALA A 198 -11.08 15.69 -10.53
C ALA A 198 -10.98 15.43 -9.01
N LEU A 199 -10.10 14.54 -8.59
CA LEU A 199 -9.85 14.25 -7.17
C LEU A 199 -9.14 15.41 -6.48
N ASN A 200 -8.20 16.08 -7.13
CA ASN A 200 -7.55 17.28 -6.63
C ASN A 200 -8.56 18.43 -6.44
N GLU A 201 -9.43 18.64 -7.41
CA GLU A 201 -10.53 19.62 -7.31
C GLU A 201 -11.49 19.30 -6.15
N ALA A 202 -11.72 18.03 -5.88
CA ALA A 202 -12.54 17.59 -4.75
C ALA A 202 -11.86 17.81 -3.39
N GLY A 203 -10.55 18.11 -3.36
CA GLY A 203 -9.80 18.35 -2.14
C GLY A 203 -9.31 17.05 -1.47
N THR A 204 -8.88 16.06 -2.26
CA THR A 204 -8.33 14.80 -1.72
C THR A 204 -7.19 15.09 -0.76
N GLY A 205 -7.26 14.52 0.45
CA GLY A 205 -6.24 14.70 1.48
C GLY A 205 -4.99 13.86 1.26
N ALA A 206 -5.14 12.64 0.73
CA ALA A 206 -4.02 11.75 0.47
C ALA A 206 -4.32 10.72 -0.62
N TYR A 207 -3.28 10.33 -1.35
CA TYR A 207 -3.27 9.22 -2.31
C TYR A 207 -2.38 8.08 -1.83
N VAL A 208 -2.82 6.85 -2.01
CA VAL A 208 -1.96 5.67 -1.97
C VAL A 208 -1.69 5.26 -3.40
N VAL A 209 -0.45 5.38 -3.85
CA VAL A 209 -0.06 5.15 -5.25
C VAL A 209 0.65 3.82 -5.36
N THR A 210 0.06 2.89 -6.10
CA THR A 210 0.60 1.55 -6.32
C THR A 210 0.89 1.35 -7.80
N ASP A 211 2.16 1.14 -8.17
CA ASP A 211 2.50 0.62 -9.49
C ASP A 211 2.25 -0.89 -9.51
N ARG A 212 1.21 -1.31 -10.23
CA ARG A 212 0.77 -2.72 -10.29
C ARG A 212 1.81 -3.68 -10.85
N VAL A 213 2.69 -3.19 -11.72
CA VAL A 213 3.76 -4.02 -12.31
C VAL A 213 4.84 -4.32 -11.26
N ARG A 214 5.03 -3.40 -10.32
CA ARG A 214 6.05 -3.50 -9.27
C ARG A 214 5.50 -4.09 -7.97
N ASP A 215 4.17 -4.09 -7.78
CA ASP A 215 3.54 -4.59 -6.55
C ASP A 215 3.88 -6.08 -6.33
N GLY A 216 4.49 -6.38 -5.18
CA GLY A 216 4.97 -7.72 -4.84
C GLY A 216 6.18 -8.21 -5.64
N ALA A 217 6.67 -7.48 -6.64
CA ALA A 217 7.77 -7.89 -7.52
C ALA A 217 9.17 -7.69 -6.89
N LEU A 218 9.29 -6.91 -5.80
CA LEU A 218 10.58 -6.58 -5.16
C LEU A 218 11.61 -6.00 -6.16
N SER A 219 11.14 -5.13 -7.07
CA SER A 219 11.93 -4.56 -8.17
C SER A 219 12.27 -3.08 -7.99
N GLY A 220 12.07 -2.55 -6.80
CA GLY A 220 12.20 -1.14 -6.45
C GLY A 220 10.92 -0.33 -6.72
N PRO A 221 10.69 0.79 -6.02
CA PRO A 221 9.55 1.67 -6.24
C PRO A 221 9.65 2.40 -7.59
N ASN A 222 8.51 2.89 -8.11
CA ASN A 222 8.50 3.71 -9.32
C ASN A 222 8.74 5.19 -8.96
N LEU A 223 10.01 5.55 -8.75
CA LEU A 223 10.39 6.93 -8.37
C LEU A 223 9.93 7.98 -9.39
N PRO A 224 10.06 7.79 -10.72
CA PRO A 224 9.57 8.74 -11.71
C PRO A 224 8.07 9.02 -11.57
N LEU A 225 7.25 7.98 -11.44
CA LEU A 225 5.81 8.11 -11.23
C LEU A 225 5.49 8.87 -9.95
N LEU A 226 6.13 8.48 -8.84
CA LEU A 226 5.91 9.11 -7.54
C LEU A 226 6.31 10.58 -7.53
N GLY A 227 7.45 10.93 -8.15
CA GLY A 227 7.91 12.31 -8.26
C GLY A 227 6.97 13.17 -9.09
N THR A 228 6.59 12.71 -10.29
CA THR A 228 5.67 13.45 -11.15
C THR A 228 4.29 13.61 -10.52
N LEU A 229 3.74 12.53 -9.93
CA LEU A 229 2.45 12.60 -9.26
C LEU A 229 2.49 13.53 -8.04
N SER A 230 3.56 13.46 -7.23
CA SER A 230 3.73 14.38 -6.10
C SER A 230 3.82 15.84 -6.54
N GLY A 231 4.43 16.14 -7.69
CA GLY A 231 4.45 17.47 -8.27
C GLY A 231 3.10 17.94 -8.83
N ALA A 232 2.19 17.00 -9.16
CA ALA A 232 0.89 17.28 -9.76
C ALA A 232 -0.24 17.44 -8.72
N THR A 233 0.05 17.33 -7.42
CA THR A 233 -0.95 17.46 -6.35
C THR A 233 -0.38 18.10 -5.10
N SER A 234 -1.23 18.79 -4.33
CA SER A 234 -0.92 19.22 -2.97
C SER A 234 -1.29 18.18 -1.90
N ALA A 235 -2.03 17.13 -2.30
CA ALA A 235 -2.40 16.04 -1.40
C ALA A 235 -1.15 15.25 -0.94
N GLN A 236 -1.25 14.63 0.20
CA GLN A 236 -0.22 13.69 0.67
C GLN A 236 -0.12 12.49 -0.29
N VAL A 237 1.08 12.02 -0.52
CA VAL A 237 1.35 10.83 -1.34
C VAL A 237 1.99 9.76 -0.48
N ILE A 238 1.45 8.55 -0.54
CA ILE A 238 1.96 7.36 0.12
C ILE A 238 2.34 6.38 -0.98
N ALA A 239 3.62 6.04 -1.07
CA ALA A 239 4.12 5.06 -2.03
C ALA A 239 3.69 3.65 -1.63
N SER A 240 3.37 2.81 -2.61
CA SER A 240 3.05 1.40 -2.41
C SER A 240 3.59 0.56 -3.56
N GLY A 241 4.05 -0.64 -3.23
CA GLY A 241 4.58 -1.60 -4.20
C GLY A 241 6.06 -1.41 -4.57
N GLY A 242 6.70 -2.52 -4.87
CA GLY A 242 8.06 -2.60 -5.42
C GLY A 242 9.21 -2.58 -4.42
N VAL A 243 9.07 -1.94 -3.28
CA VAL A 243 10.17 -1.80 -2.30
C VAL A 243 10.76 -3.16 -1.95
N SER A 244 12.09 -3.27 -2.05
CA SER A 244 12.84 -4.51 -1.91
C SER A 244 13.96 -4.45 -0.88
N CYS A 245 14.54 -3.29 -0.63
CA CYS A 245 15.71 -3.15 0.24
C CYS A 245 15.77 -1.78 0.92
N ALA A 246 16.68 -1.61 1.86
CA ALA A 246 16.90 -0.33 2.55
C ALA A 246 17.32 0.80 1.58
N GLY A 247 18.01 0.47 0.48
CA GLY A 247 18.37 1.43 -0.56
C GLY A 247 17.16 2.07 -1.24
N ASP A 248 16.07 1.31 -1.42
CA ASP A 248 14.82 1.83 -1.97
C ASP A 248 14.16 2.84 -1.01
N ILE A 249 14.27 2.60 0.30
CA ILE A 249 13.77 3.54 1.32
C ILE A 249 14.60 4.83 1.29
N ALA A 250 15.93 4.73 1.19
CA ALA A 250 16.79 5.90 1.05
C ALA A 250 16.43 6.71 -0.20
N ALA A 251 16.23 6.05 -1.34
CA ALA A 251 15.83 6.72 -2.58
C ALA A 251 14.46 7.42 -2.47
N LEU A 252 13.51 6.83 -1.73
CA LEU A 252 12.22 7.47 -1.43
C LEU A 252 12.38 8.66 -0.47
N GLN A 253 13.30 8.59 0.49
CA GLN A 253 13.63 9.71 1.39
C GLN A 253 14.26 10.87 0.62
N ASP A 254 15.17 10.58 -0.31
CA ASP A 254 15.78 11.59 -1.19
C ASP A 254 14.72 12.26 -2.08
N LEU A 255 13.80 11.46 -2.65
CA LEU A 255 12.68 11.99 -3.41
C LEU A 255 11.76 12.87 -2.55
N ALA A 256 11.48 12.47 -1.32
CA ALA A 256 10.65 13.21 -0.38
C ALA A 256 11.29 14.54 0.06
N ALA A 257 12.62 14.70 -0.03
CA ALA A 257 13.29 15.95 0.25
C ALA A 257 12.92 17.04 -0.78
N SER A 258 12.69 16.66 -2.04
CA SER A 258 12.23 17.56 -3.12
C SER A 258 10.70 17.60 -3.27
N HIS A 259 9.99 16.60 -2.73
CA HIS A 259 8.53 16.47 -2.77
C HIS A 259 7.98 16.25 -1.35
N PRO A 260 7.84 17.30 -0.50
CA PRO A 260 7.49 17.14 0.91
C PRO A 260 6.14 16.48 1.18
N ASN A 261 5.25 16.46 0.18
CA ASN A 261 3.97 15.75 0.24
C ASN A 261 4.11 14.23 0.01
N LEU A 262 5.25 13.71 -0.48
CA LEU A 262 5.57 12.29 -0.39
C LEU A 262 5.90 11.95 1.06
N CYS A 263 4.89 11.51 1.81
CA CYS A 263 4.95 11.48 3.27
C CYS A 263 5.06 10.07 3.86
N GLY A 264 4.92 9.02 3.05
CA GLY A 264 4.97 7.65 3.56
C GLY A 264 5.17 6.59 2.49
N VAL A 265 5.49 5.38 2.95
CA VAL A 265 5.61 4.18 2.11
C VAL A 265 5.03 2.97 2.83
N ILE A 266 4.21 2.21 2.11
CA ILE A 266 3.66 0.94 2.58
C ILE A 266 4.67 -0.16 2.28
N LEU A 267 5.00 -0.93 3.32
CA LEU A 267 5.97 -2.02 3.27
C LEU A 267 5.26 -3.36 3.54
N GLY A 268 5.19 -4.20 2.54
CA GLY A 268 4.60 -5.55 2.64
C GLY A 268 5.66 -6.64 2.54
N LYS A 269 5.72 -7.32 1.41
CA LYS A 269 6.53 -8.52 1.15
C LYS A 269 7.99 -8.43 1.62
N ALA A 270 8.68 -7.31 1.41
CA ALA A 270 10.08 -7.13 1.79
C ALA A 270 10.31 -7.28 3.31
N LEU A 271 9.33 -6.89 4.15
CA LEU A 271 9.40 -7.09 5.60
C LEU A 271 9.25 -8.58 5.97
N TYR A 272 8.28 -9.26 5.36
CA TYR A 272 8.00 -10.67 5.67
C TYR A 272 9.08 -11.62 5.14
N THR A 273 9.75 -11.25 4.05
CA THR A 273 10.87 -12.02 3.49
C THR A 273 12.21 -11.72 4.17
N GLY A 274 12.24 -10.75 5.11
CA GLY A 274 13.47 -10.38 5.84
C GLY A 274 14.47 -9.57 5.02
N GLN A 275 14.08 -9.06 3.84
CA GLN A 275 14.92 -8.19 3.02
C GLN A 275 15.06 -6.79 3.61
N ILE A 276 14.09 -6.40 4.44
CA ILE A 276 14.10 -5.15 5.20
C ILE A 276 13.94 -5.46 6.68
N ASP A 277 14.88 -4.97 7.48
CA ASP A 277 14.76 -4.92 8.93
C ASP A 277 14.17 -3.57 9.35
N LEU A 278 12.86 -3.58 9.66
CA LEU A 278 12.14 -2.37 10.06
C LEU A 278 12.76 -1.72 11.31
N LYS A 279 13.17 -2.55 12.29
CA LYS A 279 13.75 -2.07 13.53
C LYS A 279 15.08 -1.33 13.30
N ALA A 280 15.87 -1.79 12.35
CA ALA A 280 17.13 -1.12 11.99
C ALA A 280 16.86 0.23 11.29
N LEU A 281 15.79 0.32 10.47
CA LEU A 281 15.41 1.56 9.77
C LEU A 281 14.76 2.62 10.67
N LEU A 282 14.11 2.21 11.76
CA LEU A 282 13.42 3.11 12.70
C LEU A 282 14.27 3.49 13.92
N ARG A 283 15.46 2.91 14.06
CA ARG A 283 16.40 3.36 15.10
C ARG A 283 16.95 4.73 14.74
N PRO A 284 16.97 5.67 15.72
CA PRO A 284 17.54 7.00 15.54
C PRO A 284 19.05 6.95 15.31
#